data_bcb0e0223705b89ec088fddc920fe654
#
_entry.id   bcb0e0223705b89ec088fddc920fe654
#
_cell.length_a   1.000
_cell.length_b   1.000
_cell.length_c   1.000
_cell.angle_alpha   90.00
_cell.angle_beta   90.00
_cell.angle_gamma   90.00
#
_symmetry.space_group_name_H-M   'P 1'
#
loop_
_entity.id
_entity.type
_entity.pdbx_description
1 polymer ?
#
loop_
_entity_poly.entity_id
_entity_poly.type
_entity_poly.pdbx_seq_one_letter_code
_entity_poly.pdbx_strand_id
1 'polypeptide(L)'
;MNRQRTIRRARYVEATIVAKLIAATSHDLPIAAWLVPDARQRPVVLTDVARIWVEHALFYGEIDIAVDANSGITGAAVWFHRYGHVPAPTAYQQRLTAACREHTDRFTHLGATLTAEPPDLPCQQLAFLATTDQTDDETTERLLTHHNARLDAHESPAHTFAFGDRDRELLSRHGYQPGQPIDLPGQHAIVPMRRAAQPRT
;
A
#
# COMPACT_ATOMS: atom_id res chain seq x y z
N MET A 1 19.76 20.66 6.10
CA MET A 1 19.19 20.50 7.46
C MET A 1 18.49 19.14 7.51
N ASN A 2 19.08 18.19 8.23
CA ASN A 2 18.52 16.84 8.36
C ASN A 2 17.24 16.92 9.21
N ARG A 3 16.07 16.96 8.59
CA ARG A 3 14.78 16.91 9.29
C ARG A 3 14.66 15.53 9.91
N GLN A 4 14.88 15.44 11.21
CA GLN A 4 14.77 14.19 11.95
C GLN A 4 13.33 13.67 11.85
N ARG A 5 13.07 12.78 10.88
CA ARG A 5 11.80 12.08 10.73
C ARG A 5 11.83 10.83 11.61
N THR A 6 10.82 10.64 12.42
CA THR A 6 10.66 9.46 13.28
C THR A 6 9.64 8.52 12.66
N ILE A 7 9.91 7.21 12.70
CA ILE A 7 8.93 6.21 12.29
C ILE A 7 8.29 5.62 13.54
N ARG A 8 6.97 5.52 13.54
CA ARG A 8 6.18 4.89 14.59
C ARG A 8 4.91 4.26 14.05
N ARG A 9 4.24 3.47 14.87
CA ARG A 9 2.91 2.92 14.56
C ARG A 9 1.87 4.03 14.51
N ALA A 10 0.95 3.92 13.54
CA ALA A 10 -0.21 4.78 13.47
C ALA A 10 -1.21 4.43 14.58
N ARG A 11 -1.89 5.45 15.10
CA ARG A 11 -3.02 5.31 16.02
C ARG A 11 -4.33 5.29 15.24
N TYR A 12 -5.38 4.74 15.81
CA TYR A 12 -6.70 4.66 15.17
C TYR A 12 -7.20 6.04 14.68
N VAL A 13 -7.00 7.09 15.45
CA VAL A 13 -7.42 8.46 15.10
C VAL A 13 -6.69 9.03 13.87
N GLU A 14 -5.59 8.41 13.44
CA GLU A 14 -4.78 8.83 12.30
C GLU A 14 -5.20 8.13 10.99
N ALA A 15 -6.12 7.16 11.06
CA ALA A 15 -6.57 6.37 9.89
C ALA A 15 -7.04 7.24 8.72
N THR A 16 -7.81 8.29 9.00
CA THR A 16 -8.30 9.21 7.96
C THR A 16 -7.16 9.99 7.30
N ILE A 17 -6.15 10.39 8.06
CA ILE A 17 -4.98 11.11 7.52
C ILE A 17 -4.18 10.19 6.62
N VAL A 18 -3.94 8.93 7.06
CA VAL A 18 -3.26 7.90 6.26
C VAL A 18 -4.03 7.61 4.96
N ALA A 19 -5.36 7.46 5.02
CA ALA A 19 -6.18 7.23 3.82
C ALA A 19 -6.09 8.38 2.81
N LYS A 20 -6.12 9.63 3.29
CA LYS A 20 -5.94 10.82 2.44
C LYS A 20 -4.55 10.87 1.81
N LEU A 21 -3.51 10.51 2.56
CA LEU A 21 -2.15 10.45 2.06
C LEU A 21 -2.02 9.40 0.94
N ILE A 22 -2.59 8.20 1.13
CA ILE A 22 -2.63 7.15 0.10
C ILE A 22 -3.35 7.66 -1.16
N ALA A 23 -4.50 8.30 -1.00
CA ALA A 23 -5.26 8.85 -2.13
C ALA A 23 -4.46 9.93 -2.89
N ALA A 24 -3.77 10.81 -2.18
CA ALA A 24 -2.95 11.86 -2.78
C ALA A 24 -1.75 11.27 -3.56
N THR A 25 -1.05 10.29 -2.97
CA THR A 25 0.07 9.60 -3.61
C THR A 25 -0.38 8.82 -4.86
N SER A 26 -1.58 8.23 -4.83
CA SER A 26 -2.09 7.42 -5.94
C SER A 26 -2.76 8.24 -7.03
N HIS A 27 -3.06 9.51 -6.80
CA HIS A 27 -3.91 10.34 -7.66
C HIS A 27 -3.48 10.36 -9.13
N ASP A 28 -2.19 10.51 -9.39
CA ASP A 28 -1.63 10.66 -10.73
C ASP A 28 -1.17 9.34 -11.34
N LEU A 29 -1.33 8.21 -10.62
CA LEU A 29 -1.01 6.91 -11.18
C LEU A 29 -1.96 6.58 -12.34
N PRO A 30 -1.46 5.99 -13.44
CA PRO A 30 -2.29 5.58 -14.58
C PRO A 30 -3.45 4.67 -14.16
N ILE A 31 -3.22 3.77 -13.21
CA ILE A 31 -4.25 2.89 -12.64
C ILE A 31 -5.37 3.68 -11.95
N ALA A 32 -5.05 4.76 -11.26
CA ALA A 32 -6.06 5.60 -10.61
C ALA A 32 -6.92 6.35 -11.63
N ALA A 33 -6.35 6.77 -12.75
CA ALA A 33 -7.09 7.37 -13.86
C ALA A 33 -8.02 6.37 -14.54
N TRP A 34 -7.62 5.10 -14.64
CA TRP A 34 -8.48 4.03 -15.11
C TRP A 34 -9.60 3.72 -14.10
N LEU A 35 -9.29 3.64 -12.79
CA LEU A 35 -10.29 3.38 -11.76
C LEU A 35 -11.35 4.49 -11.69
N VAL A 36 -10.90 5.75 -11.68
CA VAL A 36 -11.74 6.95 -11.56
C VAL A 36 -11.30 7.98 -12.62
N PRO A 37 -11.90 7.96 -13.82
CA PRO A 37 -11.48 8.84 -14.92
C PRO A 37 -11.63 10.34 -14.61
N ASP A 38 -12.68 10.72 -13.89
CA ASP A 38 -12.88 12.10 -13.48
C ASP A 38 -11.88 12.48 -12.37
N ALA A 39 -10.89 13.30 -12.73
CA ALA A 39 -9.85 13.77 -11.82
C ALA A 39 -10.40 14.54 -10.61
N ARG A 40 -11.60 15.14 -10.73
CA ARG A 40 -12.23 15.88 -9.62
C ARG A 40 -12.85 14.95 -8.56
N GLN A 41 -13.35 13.80 -8.99
CA GLN A 41 -13.92 12.80 -8.09
C GLN A 41 -12.86 11.91 -7.47
N ARG A 42 -11.73 11.71 -8.17
CA ARG A 42 -10.66 10.78 -7.81
C ARG A 42 -10.17 10.91 -6.36
N PRO A 43 -9.86 12.11 -5.80
CA PRO A 43 -9.37 12.23 -4.44
C PRO A 43 -10.36 11.71 -3.40
N VAL A 44 -11.67 11.93 -3.60
CA VAL A 44 -12.70 11.49 -2.67
C VAL A 44 -12.86 9.97 -2.74
N VAL A 45 -13.02 9.42 -3.94
CA VAL A 45 -13.22 7.99 -4.14
C VAL A 45 -12.01 7.19 -3.63
N LEU A 46 -10.80 7.61 -3.99
CA LEU A 46 -9.57 6.92 -3.53
C LEU A 46 -9.40 7.02 -2.01
N THR A 47 -9.76 8.15 -1.39
CA THR A 47 -9.71 8.29 0.08
C THR A 47 -10.68 7.33 0.75
N ASP A 48 -11.93 7.24 0.26
CA ASP A 48 -12.96 6.39 0.85
C ASP A 48 -12.61 4.90 0.70
N VAL A 49 -12.06 4.50 -0.45
CA VAL A 49 -11.56 3.13 -0.66
C VAL A 49 -10.33 2.83 0.22
N ALA A 50 -9.34 3.73 0.24
CA ALA A 50 -8.15 3.55 1.08
C ALA A 50 -8.53 3.44 2.56
N ARG A 51 -9.53 4.20 3.03
CA ARG A 51 -10.00 4.14 4.41
C ARG A 51 -10.51 2.75 4.80
N ILE A 52 -11.21 2.03 3.90
CA ILE A 52 -11.68 0.67 4.15
C ILE A 52 -10.48 -0.24 4.53
N TRP A 53 -9.41 -0.16 3.74
CA TRP A 53 -8.24 -0.99 3.94
C TRP A 53 -7.35 -0.53 5.10
N VAL A 54 -7.21 0.77 5.32
CA VAL A 54 -6.48 1.34 6.46
C VAL A 54 -7.13 0.93 7.77
N GLU A 55 -8.45 1.06 7.90
CA GLU A 55 -9.19 0.60 9.08
C GLU A 55 -9.03 -0.92 9.29
N HIS A 56 -9.05 -1.69 8.21
CA HIS A 56 -8.86 -3.14 8.27
C HIS A 56 -7.44 -3.52 8.73
N ALA A 57 -6.42 -2.81 8.26
CA ALA A 57 -5.04 -3.04 8.63
C ALA A 57 -4.74 -2.77 10.10
N LEU A 58 -5.51 -1.90 10.77
CA LEU A 58 -5.39 -1.68 12.22
C LEU A 58 -5.75 -2.90 13.06
N PHE A 59 -6.48 -3.87 12.49
CA PHE A 59 -6.87 -5.12 13.17
C PHE A 59 -6.10 -6.34 12.66
N TYR A 60 -5.78 -6.38 11.36
CA TYR A 60 -5.18 -7.56 10.71
C TYR A 60 -3.78 -7.30 10.16
N GLY A 61 -3.18 -6.22 10.60
CA GLY A 61 -1.86 -5.82 10.14
C GLY A 61 -1.26 -4.72 10.99
N GLU A 62 -0.54 -3.84 10.35
CA GLU A 62 0.09 -2.69 11.00
C GLU A 62 0.31 -1.54 10.03
N ILE A 63 0.41 -0.34 10.56
CA ILE A 63 0.64 0.86 9.79
C ILE A 63 1.82 1.60 10.41
N ASP A 64 2.93 1.65 9.68
CA ASP A 64 4.08 2.49 10.06
C ASP A 64 3.92 3.86 9.43
N ILE A 65 4.09 4.93 10.20
CA ILE A 65 4.05 6.31 9.73
C ILE A 65 5.36 7.02 9.99
N ALA A 66 5.79 7.81 9.03
CA ALA A 66 6.88 8.77 9.19
C ALA A 66 6.30 10.12 9.62
N VAL A 67 6.85 10.69 10.69
CA VAL A 67 6.42 11.98 11.22
C VAL A 67 7.60 12.96 11.23
N ASP A 68 7.34 14.20 10.89
CA ASP A 68 8.31 15.28 10.93
C ASP A 68 8.45 15.88 12.35
N ALA A 69 9.34 16.85 12.50
CA ALA A 69 9.60 17.53 13.77
C ALA A 69 8.36 18.27 14.35
N ASN A 70 7.36 18.58 13.50
CA ASN A 70 6.11 19.23 13.91
C ASN A 70 4.99 18.20 14.15
N SER A 71 5.32 16.91 14.21
CA SER A 71 4.37 15.80 14.33
C SER A 71 3.41 15.64 13.14
N GLY A 72 3.72 16.23 11.98
CA GLY A 72 3.00 16.03 10.74
C GLY A 72 3.33 14.67 10.12
N ILE A 73 2.32 13.93 9.65
CA ILE A 73 2.53 12.66 8.95
C ILE A 73 3.02 12.96 7.55
N THR A 74 4.24 12.51 7.21
CA THR A 74 4.89 12.73 5.92
C THR A 74 4.94 11.46 5.06
N GLY A 75 4.68 10.30 5.65
CA GLY A 75 4.64 9.04 4.93
C GLY A 75 3.92 7.97 5.72
N ALA A 76 3.45 6.94 5.02
CA ALA A 76 2.80 5.77 5.61
C ALA A 76 3.08 4.51 4.79
N ALA A 77 3.29 3.38 5.48
CA ALA A 77 3.34 2.04 4.93
C ALA A 77 2.30 1.17 5.63
N VAL A 78 1.38 0.60 4.86
CA VAL A 78 0.26 -0.22 5.37
C VAL A 78 0.55 -1.68 5.06
N TRP A 79 0.59 -2.51 6.09
CA TRP A 79 0.95 -3.92 6.01
C TRP A 79 -0.17 -4.80 6.51
N PHE A 80 -0.35 -5.98 5.89
CA PHE A 80 -1.21 -7.05 6.37
C PHE A 80 -0.38 -8.27 6.79
N HIS A 81 -0.76 -8.86 7.92
CA HIS A 81 -0.14 -10.10 8.41
C HIS A 81 -0.84 -11.30 7.77
N ARG A 82 -0.24 -11.86 6.73
CA ARG A 82 -0.74 -13.03 6.00
C ARG A 82 -0.14 -14.34 6.55
N TYR A 83 -0.31 -14.57 7.85
CA TYR A 83 0.12 -15.83 8.48
C TYR A 83 -0.94 -16.94 8.35
N GLY A 84 -2.11 -16.61 7.84
CA GLY A 84 -3.26 -17.45 7.59
C GLY A 84 -4.32 -16.67 6.81
N HIS A 85 -5.57 -17.12 6.89
CA HIS A 85 -6.69 -16.45 6.27
C HIS A 85 -6.96 -15.10 6.96
N VAL A 86 -6.84 -14.02 6.20
CA VAL A 86 -7.29 -12.67 6.62
C VAL A 86 -8.72 -12.49 6.07
N PRO A 87 -9.74 -12.28 6.92
CA PRO A 87 -11.10 -12.09 6.44
C PRO A 87 -11.20 -10.80 5.62
N ALA A 88 -12.23 -10.68 4.79
CA ALA A 88 -12.53 -9.43 4.12
C ALA A 88 -12.93 -8.33 5.14
N PRO A 89 -12.72 -7.05 4.83
CA PRO A 89 -13.22 -5.96 5.67
C PRO A 89 -14.72 -6.10 5.95
N THR A 90 -15.14 -5.73 7.15
CA THR A 90 -16.56 -5.79 7.54
C THR A 90 -17.43 -5.03 6.55
N ALA A 91 -18.53 -5.65 6.09
CA ALA A 91 -19.44 -5.11 5.07
C ALA A 91 -18.73 -4.62 3.80
N TYR A 92 -17.69 -5.32 3.36
CA TYR A 92 -16.78 -4.87 2.29
C TYR A 92 -17.51 -4.44 1.02
N GLN A 93 -18.40 -5.29 0.47
CA GLN A 93 -19.10 -4.99 -0.77
C GLN A 93 -19.99 -3.73 -0.64
N GLN A 94 -20.72 -3.61 0.48
CA GLN A 94 -21.55 -2.44 0.73
C GLN A 94 -20.70 -1.17 0.84
N ARG A 95 -19.61 -1.22 1.58
CA ARG A 95 -18.68 -0.08 1.75
C ARG A 95 -18.00 0.28 0.44
N LEU A 96 -17.58 -0.71 -0.33
CA LEU A 96 -16.93 -0.49 -1.62
C LEU A 96 -17.90 0.18 -2.60
N THR A 97 -19.14 -0.33 -2.72
CA THR A 97 -20.16 0.28 -3.57
C THR A 97 -20.47 1.72 -3.15
N ALA A 98 -20.57 1.99 -1.85
CA ALA A 98 -20.81 3.35 -1.36
C ALA A 98 -19.64 4.30 -1.66
N ALA A 99 -18.40 3.83 -1.58
CA ALA A 99 -17.19 4.60 -1.87
C ALA A 99 -16.99 4.84 -3.38
N CYS A 100 -17.19 3.80 -4.19
CA CYS A 100 -16.85 3.82 -5.63
C CYS A 100 -18.01 4.25 -6.53
N ARG A 101 -19.26 4.12 -6.07
CA ARG A 101 -20.47 4.46 -6.84
C ARG A 101 -20.45 3.80 -8.24
N GLU A 102 -20.50 4.61 -9.29
CA GLU A 102 -20.45 4.15 -10.70
C GLU A 102 -19.13 3.46 -11.09
N HIS A 103 -18.08 3.57 -10.28
CA HIS A 103 -16.79 2.95 -10.54
C HIS A 103 -16.59 1.58 -9.87
N THR A 104 -17.61 1.07 -9.17
CA THR A 104 -17.53 -0.16 -8.36
C THR A 104 -16.98 -1.36 -9.14
N ASP A 105 -17.40 -1.55 -10.38
CA ASP A 105 -16.97 -2.69 -11.21
C ASP A 105 -15.46 -2.68 -11.46
N ARG A 106 -14.84 -1.51 -11.64
CA ARG A 106 -13.40 -1.38 -11.87
C ARG A 106 -12.60 -1.74 -10.63
N PHE A 107 -13.06 -1.30 -9.45
CA PHE A 107 -12.43 -1.65 -8.18
C PHE A 107 -12.63 -3.14 -7.85
N THR A 108 -13.79 -3.70 -8.17
CA THR A 108 -14.06 -5.14 -8.02
C THR A 108 -13.16 -5.95 -8.94
N HIS A 109 -12.98 -5.52 -10.19
CA HIS A 109 -12.08 -6.17 -11.13
C HIS A 109 -10.63 -6.12 -10.66
N LEU A 110 -10.13 -4.95 -10.24
CA LEU A 110 -8.78 -4.83 -9.67
C LEU A 110 -8.62 -5.74 -8.44
N GLY A 111 -9.58 -5.72 -7.52
CA GLY A 111 -9.54 -6.59 -6.34
C GLY A 111 -9.49 -8.07 -6.69
N ALA A 112 -10.29 -8.52 -7.68
CA ALA A 112 -10.26 -9.90 -8.17
C ALA A 112 -8.90 -10.25 -8.78
N THR A 113 -8.32 -9.35 -9.58
CA THR A 113 -6.99 -9.54 -10.18
C THR A 113 -5.90 -9.67 -9.12
N LEU A 114 -5.88 -8.78 -8.12
CA LEU A 114 -4.92 -8.85 -7.02
C LEU A 114 -5.08 -10.14 -6.17
N THR A 115 -6.30 -10.64 -6.05
CA THR A 115 -6.60 -11.86 -5.28
C THR A 115 -6.26 -13.14 -6.05
N ALA A 116 -6.29 -13.09 -7.40
CA ALA A 116 -5.92 -14.21 -8.25
C ALA A 116 -4.42 -14.56 -8.18
N GLU A 117 -3.60 -13.63 -7.71
CA GLU A 117 -2.16 -13.81 -7.47
C GLU A 117 -1.85 -13.77 -5.97
N PRO A 118 -2.23 -14.81 -5.22
CA PRO A 118 -2.01 -14.80 -3.78
C PRO A 118 -0.52 -14.87 -3.46
N PRO A 119 -0.08 -14.22 -2.38
CA PRO A 119 1.27 -14.42 -1.90
C PRO A 119 1.48 -15.82 -1.37
N ASP A 120 2.73 -16.31 -1.42
CA ASP A 120 3.12 -17.50 -0.70
C ASP A 120 2.97 -17.25 0.82
N LEU A 121 2.26 -18.14 1.52
CA LEU A 121 2.04 -18.01 2.96
C LEU A 121 3.00 -18.90 3.75
N PRO A 122 3.41 -18.47 4.95
CA PRO A 122 3.10 -17.20 5.61
C PRO A 122 3.96 -16.05 5.10
N CYS A 123 3.39 -14.83 5.02
CA CYS A 123 4.13 -13.63 4.64
C CYS A 123 3.53 -12.37 5.25
N GLN A 124 4.22 -11.23 5.09
CA GLN A 124 3.62 -9.92 5.28
C GLN A 124 3.38 -9.24 3.92
N GLN A 125 2.21 -8.63 3.76
CA GLN A 125 1.84 -7.96 2.51
C GLN A 125 1.85 -6.45 2.71
N LEU A 126 2.73 -5.76 1.96
CA LEU A 126 2.66 -4.31 1.83
C LEU A 126 1.49 -3.97 0.88
N ALA A 127 0.45 -3.35 1.43
CA ALA A 127 -0.74 -2.97 0.66
C ALA A 127 -0.62 -1.55 0.09
N PHE A 128 -0.07 -0.62 0.86
CA PHE A 128 0.12 0.77 0.43
C PHE A 128 1.43 1.33 0.98
N LEU A 129 2.09 2.12 0.13
CA LEU A 129 3.25 2.92 0.48
C LEU A 129 3.00 4.33 -0.06
N ALA A 130 2.96 5.32 0.82
CA ALA A 130 2.55 6.67 0.47
C ALA A 130 3.39 7.72 1.18
N THR A 131 3.66 8.83 0.49
CA THR A 131 4.40 9.99 1.02
C THR A 131 3.75 11.30 0.59
N THR A 132 3.96 12.37 1.36
CA THR A 132 3.45 13.71 1.01
C THR A 132 4.15 14.31 -0.19
N ASP A 133 5.37 13.90 -0.48
CA ASP A 133 6.14 14.29 -1.64
C ASP A 133 6.53 13.03 -2.41
N GLN A 134 5.94 12.86 -3.59
CA GLN A 134 6.22 11.69 -4.44
C GLN A 134 7.66 11.65 -4.96
N THR A 135 8.41 12.76 -4.87
CA THR A 135 9.83 12.82 -5.23
C THR A 135 10.74 12.50 -4.02
N ASP A 136 10.17 12.38 -2.82
CA ASP A 136 10.90 12.09 -1.59
C ASP A 136 11.13 10.58 -1.42
N ASP A 137 12.09 10.05 -2.13
CA ASP A 137 12.52 8.65 -2.00
C ASP A 137 13.06 8.36 -0.57
N GLU A 138 13.63 9.35 0.13
CA GLU A 138 14.20 9.16 1.47
C GLU A 138 13.16 8.66 2.49
N THR A 139 11.96 9.28 2.53
CA THR A 139 10.90 8.83 3.44
C THR A 139 10.41 7.43 3.11
N THR A 140 10.24 7.15 1.84
CA THR A 140 9.80 5.84 1.34
C THR A 140 10.82 4.75 1.67
N GLU A 141 12.10 4.99 1.38
CA GLU A 141 13.19 4.07 1.69
C GLU A 141 13.31 3.81 3.19
N ARG A 142 13.16 4.84 4.03
CA ARG A 142 13.20 4.69 5.48
C ARG A 142 12.04 3.85 6.02
N LEU A 143 10.82 4.01 5.50
CA LEU A 143 9.66 3.20 5.86
C LEU A 143 9.90 1.72 5.50
N LEU A 144 10.38 1.45 4.28
CA LEU A 144 10.71 0.09 3.85
C LEU A 144 11.84 -0.51 4.68
N THR A 145 12.95 0.23 4.89
CA THR A 145 14.08 -0.24 5.69
C THR A 145 13.66 -0.56 7.12
N HIS A 146 12.85 0.32 7.74
CA HIS A 146 12.34 0.11 9.09
C HIS A 146 11.53 -1.18 9.22
N HIS A 147 10.63 -1.42 8.29
CA HIS A 147 9.80 -2.63 8.31
C HIS A 147 10.60 -3.88 7.93
N ASN A 148 11.40 -3.82 6.87
CA ASN A 148 12.21 -4.93 6.40
C ASN A 148 13.18 -5.45 7.47
N ALA A 149 13.76 -4.56 8.29
CA ALA A 149 14.59 -4.98 9.43
C ALA A 149 13.84 -5.87 10.43
N ARG A 150 12.54 -5.62 10.62
CA ARG A 150 11.69 -6.49 11.47
C ARG A 150 11.34 -7.80 10.77
N LEU A 151 11.06 -7.75 9.46
CA LEU A 151 10.85 -8.97 8.67
C LEU A 151 12.04 -9.90 8.74
N ASP A 152 13.25 -9.36 8.57
CA ASP A 152 14.49 -10.13 8.64
C ASP A 152 14.74 -10.69 10.05
N ALA A 153 14.42 -9.90 11.09
CA ALA A 153 14.52 -10.36 12.47
C ALA A 153 13.60 -11.56 12.79
N HIS A 154 12.49 -11.71 12.05
CA HIS A 154 11.52 -12.79 12.23
C HIS A 154 11.53 -13.81 11.09
N GLU A 155 12.53 -13.73 10.19
CA GLU A 155 12.63 -14.60 9.01
C GLU A 155 11.33 -14.64 8.19
N SER A 156 10.62 -13.50 8.12
CA SER A 156 9.33 -13.38 7.47
C SER A 156 9.47 -12.85 6.04
N PRO A 157 8.98 -13.55 5.03
CA PRO A 157 8.95 -13.03 3.67
C PRO A 157 7.91 -11.92 3.51
N ALA A 158 8.07 -11.12 2.43
CA ALA A 158 7.13 -10.07 2.10
C ALA A 158 6.65 -10.17 0.66
N HIS A 159 5.44 -9.64 0.44
CA HIS A 159 4.79 -9.53 -0.87
C HIS A 159 4.17 -8.14 -1.05
N THR A 160 4.16 -7.65 -2.29
CA THR A 160 3.47 -6.43 -2.69
C THR A 160 3.21 -6.43 -4.19
N PHE A 161 2.62 -5.35 -4.71
CA PHE A 161 2.49 -5.09 -6.14
C PHE A 161 3.13 -3.74 -6.49
N ALA A 162 3.87 -3.70 -7.58
CA ALA A 162 4.33 -2.46 -8.19
C ALA A 162 3.33 -2.01 -9.25
N PHE A 163 2.92 -0.74 -9.20
CA PHE A 163 1.96 -0.12 -10.13
C PHE A 163 2.64 0.75 -11.20
N GLY A 164 3.95 0.64 -11.33
CA GLY A 164 4.76 1.35 -12.31
C GLY A 164 6.25 1.05 -12.15
N ASP A 165 7.05 1.56 -13.08
CA ASP A 165 8.49 1.31 -13.10
C ASP A 165 9.21 1.87 -11.87
N ARG A 166 8.80 3.04 -11.40
CA ARG A 166 9.37 3.66 -10.19
C ARG A 166 9.17 2.79 -8.95
N ASP A 167 7.95 2.25 -8.75
CA ASP A 167 7.68 1.35 -7.64
C ASP A 167 8.54 0.10 -7.74
N ARG A 168 8.64 -0.47 -8.96
CA ARG A 168 9.43 -1.66 -9.22
C ARG A 168 10.91 -1.44 -8.92
N GLU A 169 11.47 -0.31 -9.35
CA GLU A 169 12.87 0.04 -9.08
C GLU A 169 13.13 0.24 -7.59
N LEU A 170 12.26 0.99 -6.92
CA LEU A 170 12.35 1.22 -5.48
C LEU A 170 12.31 -0.10 -4.71
N LEU A 171 11.32 -0.94 -4.97
CA LEU A 171 11.16 -2.23 -4.31
C LEU A 171 12.33 -3.16 -4.60
N SER A 172 12.86 -3.16 -5.84
CA SER A 172 14.02 -3.96 -6.20
C SER A 172 15.27 -3.56 -5.41
N ARG A 173 15.50 -2.25 -5.17
CA ARG A 173 16.59 -1.77 -4.30
C ARG A 173 16.44 -2.27 -2.85
N HIS A 174 15.22 -2.60 -2.42
CA HIS A 174 14.91 -3.16 -1.10
C HIS A 174 14.83 -4.69 -1.07
N GLY A 175 15.35 -5.36 -2.11
CA GLY A 175 15.46 -6.83 -2.16
C GLY A 175 14.21 -7.56 -2.64
N TYR A 176 13.20 -6.84 -3.15
CA TYR A 176 12.04 -7.46 -3.78
C TYR A 176 12.37 -7.90 -5.20
N GLN A 177 11.95 -9.11 -5.55
CA GLN A 177 12.10 -9.68 -6.88
C GLN A 177 10.77 -9.61 -7.63
N PRO A 178 10.76 -9.18 -8.92
CA PRO A 178 9.56 -9.11 -9.72
C PRO A 178 9.08 -10.51 -10.15
N GLY A 179 7.77 -10.73 -10.09
CA GLY A 179 7.08 -11.85 -10.72
C GLY A 179 6.67 -11.52 -12.15
N GLN A 180 5.76 -12.34 -12.70
CA GLN A 180 5.20 -12.09 -14.03
C GLN A 180 4.25 -10.89 -13.99
N PRO A 181 4.34 -9.95 -14.92
CA PRO A 181 3.39 -8.86 -15.04
C PRO A 181 1.96 -9.39 -15.27
N ILE A 182 0.99 -8.71 -14.68
CA ILE A 182 -0.43 -8.99 -14.82
C ILE A 182 -1.06 -7.83 -15.57
N ASP A 183 -1.65 -8.11 -16.72
CA ASP A 183 -2.30 -7.09 -17.53
C ASP A 183 -3.63 -6.67 -16.93
N LEU A 184 -3.86 -5.36 -16.91
CA LEU A 184 -5.12 -4.73 -16.55
C LEU A 184 -5.73 -4.04 -17.77
N PRO A 185 -7.06 -3.82 -17.79
CA PRO A 185 -7.69 -3.04 -18.85
C PRO A 185 -7.04 -1.66 -19.03
N GLY A 186 -6.96 -1.17 -20.28
CA GLY A 186 -6.37 0.14 -20.58
C GLY A 186 -4.85 0.14 -20.73
N GLN A 187 -4.23 -0.99 -21.03
CA GLN A 187 -2.78 -1.16 -21.21
C GLN A 187 -1.96 -0.86 -19.94
N HIS A 188 -2.57 -1.08 -18.78
CA HIS A 188 -1.88 -1.03 -17.51
C HIS A 188 -1.38 -2.43 -17.14
N ALA A 189 -0.23 -2.51 -16.50
CA ALA A 189 0.27 -3.73 -15.91
C ALA A 189 0.65 -3.49 -14.45
N ILE A 190 0.40 -4.49 -13.61
CA ILE A 190 0.91 -4.55 -12.25
C ILE A 190 1.91 -5.69 -12.16
N VAL A 191 2.92 -5.53 -11.32
CA VAL A 191 3.95 -6.55 -11.15
C VAL A 191 3.94 -7.04 -9.71
N PRO A 192 3.65 -8.33 -9.46
CA PRO A 192 3.82 -8.91 -8.14
C PRO A 192 5.30 -8.83 -7.74
N MET A 193 5.58 -8.38 -6.53
CA MET A 193 6.93 -8.24 -6.01
C MET A 193 7.06 -9.08 -4.74
N ARG A 194 8.09 -9.92 -4.66
CA ARG A 194 8.32 -10.84 -3.54
C ARG A 194 9.70 -10.62 -2.94
N ARG A 195 9.77 -10.63 -1.62
CA ARG A 195 11.01 -10.53 -0.88
C ARG A 195 11.15 -11.71 0.06
N ALA A 196 12.21 -12.49 -0.10
CA ALA A 196 12.61 -13.47 0.92
C ALA A 196 13.18 -12.74 2.14
N ALA A 197 13.00 -13.29 3.33
CA ALA A 197 13.69 -12.82 4.51
C ALA A 197 15.22 -12.92 4.30
N GLN A 198 15.96 -11.92 4.76
CA GLN A 198 17.42 -11.97 4.75
C GLN A 198 17.88 -12.71 6.01
N PRO A 199 18.75 -13.72 5.88
CA PRO A 199 19.31 -14.37 7.06
C PRO A 199 20.12 -13.36 7.87
N ARG A 200 20.07 -13.48 9.19
CA ARG A 200 20.95 -12.69 10.07
C ARG A 200 22.41 -13.06 9.79
N THR A 201 23.22 -12.13 9.35
CA THR A 201 24.66 -12.22 9.28
C THR A 201 25.29 -12.04 10.65
#